data_5d2487bdcad6599b362e28faeafe7021
#
_entry.id   5d2487bdcad6599b362e28faeafe7021
#
_cell.length_a   1.000
_cell.length_b   1.000
_cell.length_c   1.000
_cell.angle_alpha   90.00
_cell.angle_beta   90.00
_cell.angle_gamma   90.00
#
_symmetry.space_group_name_H-M   'P 1'
#
loop_
_entity.id
_entity.type
_entity.pdbx_description
1 polymer ?
#
loop_
_entity_poly.entity_id
_entity_poly.type
_entity_poly.pdbx_seq_one_letter_code
_entity_poly.pdbx_strand_id
1 'polypeptide(L)'
;MAATVNTNVVSLNAQRNLSTSQSSLSTSMQRLSSGLRVNSAKDDAAGLAIAERMNAQVKGMNVAVRNANDGISLAQTAEGALGKIGDNLQRMRELAVQSRNATNSAGDRDNLQKEFKELQAEIDRTVKGTKFNNQDLFASGAATTLSFQVGAGTNSTDRIDIAGAVLGGGSSVSAASAIASTSTTAEQDLVATVTGGWDGTKGIAIGGNINGSASGTAAGVSQVDDAINAIDKALDLVNNKRANFGASQNRFEAVISNLQTNIENQAAARGRIVDADFATETANLSRSQILQQAGTAMVAQANQLPQQVLSLLR
;
A
#
# COMPACT_ATOMS: atom_id res chain seq x y z
N MET A 1 43.69 -59.66 -14.89
CA MET A 1 44.29 -58.51 -14.21
C MET A 1 45.44 -58.96 -13.40
N ALA A 2 46.61 -58.32 -13.50
CA ALA A 2 47.75 -58.67 -12.69
C ALA A 2 47.43 -58.44 -11.20
N ALA A 3 47.53 -59.47 -10.37
CA ALA A 3 47.32 -59.39 -8.93
C ALA A 3 48.60 -58.81 -8.29
N THR A 4 48.59 -57.47 -8.12
CA THR A 4 49.68 -56.75 -7.42
C THR A 4 49.43 -56.83 -5.92
N VAL A 5 50.35 -57.35 -5.15
CA VAL A 5 50.21 -57.59 -3.69
C VAL A 5 50.32 -56.25 -2.91
N ASN A 6 51.20 -55.33 -3.35
CA ASN A 6 51.47 -54.08 -2.64
C ASN A 6 50.45 -52.96 -2.94
N THR A 7 49.68 -53.07 -4.03
CA THR A 7 48.70 -52.06 -4.41
C THR A 7 47.36 -52.74 -4.71
N ASN A 8 46.45 -52.72 -3.74
CA ASN A 8 45.13 -53.32 -3.89
C ASN A 8 44.15 -52.33 -4.57
N VAL A 9 44.17 -52.36 -5.94
CA VAL A 9 43.35 -51.51 -6.78
C VAL A 9 41.82 -51.71 -6.53
N VAL A 10 41.42 -52.95 -6.18
CA VAL A 10 40.02 -53.29 -5.89
C VAL A 10 39.55 -52.61 -4.59
N SER A 11 40.41 -52.64 -3.54
CA SER A 11 40.11 -51.94 -2.29
C SER A 11 40.05 -50.43 -2.47
N LEU A 12 40.97 -49.82 -3.24
CA LEU A 12 40.97 -48.39 -3.55
C LEU A 12 39.72 -47.97 -4.33
N ASN A 13 39.23 -48.79 -5.25
CA ASN A 13 38.01 -48.56 -5.99
C ASN A 13 36.77 -48.65 -5.05
N ALA A 14 36.72 -49.67 -4.19
CA ALA A 14 35.66 -49.82 -3.19
C ALA A 14 35.63 -48.65 -2.19
N GLN A 15 36.81 -48.17 -1.73
CA GLN A 15 36.91 -46.97 -0.88
C GLN A 15 36.40 -45.69 -1.55
N ARG A 16 36.72 -45.46 -2.84
CA ARG A 16 36.20 -44.32 -3.60
C ARG A 16 34.69 -44.38 -3.71
N ASN A 17 34.12 -45.53 -4.04
CA ASN A 17 32.68 -45.72 -4.14
C ASN A 17 32.00 -45.51 -2.78
N LEU A 18 32.61 -45.97 -1.69
CA LEU A 18 32.11 -45.73 -0.34
C LEU A 18 32.11 -44.23 0.03
N SER A 19 33.19 -43.52 -0.26
CA SER A 19 33.29 -42.07 -0.07
C SER A 19 32.23 -41.29 -0.87
N THR A 20 32.00 -41.69 -2.13
CA THR A 20 30.95 -41.10 -2.97
C THR A 20 29.54 -41.33 -2.36
N SER A 21 29.30 -42.57 -1.88
CA SER A 21 28.01 -42.90 -1.23
C SER A 21 27.80 -42.11 0.07
N GLN A 22 28.86 -41.91 0.87
CA GLN A 22 28.80 -41.06 2.09
C GLN A 22 28.52 -39.60 1.76
N SER A 23 29.14 -39.05 0.71
CA SER A 23 28.88 -37.70 0.25
C SER A 23 27.42 -37.52 -0.21
N SER A 24 26.89 -38.49 -0.99
CA SER A 24 25.49 -38.49 -1.43
C SER A 24 24.53 -38.60 -0.25
N LEU A 25 24.83 -39.44 0.73
CA LEU A 25 24.04 -39.57 1.96
C LEU A 25 23.98 -38.24 2.73
N SER A 26 25.10 -37.56 2.91
CA SER A 26 25.18 -36.27 3.60
C SER A 26 24.36 -35.21 2.87
N THR A 27 24.44 -35.17 1.53
CA THR A 27 23.62 -34.22 0.72
C THR A 27 22.14 -34.51 0.84
N SER A 28 21.72 -35.78 0.76
CA SER A 28 20.32 -36.16 0.92
C SER A 28 19.80 -35.85 2.32
N MET A 29 20.58 -36.07 3.36
CA MET A 29 20.25 -35.70 4.73
C MET A 29 20.10 -34.18 4.88
N GLN A 30 20.98 -33.39 4.31
CA GLN A 30 20.93 -31.94 4.32
C GLN A 30 19.67 -31.41 3.62
N ARG A 31 19.35 -31.93 2.43
CA ARG A 31 18.15 -31.56 1.67
C ARG A 31 16.86 -31.94 2.40
N LEU A 32 16.83 -33.11 2.98
CA LEU A 32 15.67 -33.59 3.74
C LEU A 32 15.44 -32.77 5.01
N SER A 33 16.53 -32.38 5.68
CA SER A 33 16.46 -31.56 6.91
C SER A 33 16.06 -30.11 6.63
N SER A 34 16.54 -29.53 5.51
CA SER A 34 16.21 -28.15 5.13
C SER A 34 14.91 -28.03 4.35
N GLY A 35 14.42 -29.12 3.73
CA GLY A 35 13.33 -29.10 2.75
C GLY A 35 13.71 -28.47 1.42
N LEU A 36 14.99 -28.12 1.23
CA LEU A 36 15.47 -27.39 0.06
C LEU A 36 16.38 -28.27 -0.80
N ARG A 37 16.12 -28.30 -2.11
CA ARG A 37 16.98 -28.92 -3.13
C ARG A 37 18.26 -28.12 -3.33
N VAL A 38 18.14 -26.77 -3.33
CA VAL A 38 19.25 -25.83 -3.48
C VAL A 38 19.47 -25.15 -2.14
N ASN A 39 20.51 -25.54 -1.43
CA ASN A 39 20.84 -25.04 -0.09
C ASN A 39 22.00 -24.05 -0.10
N SER A 40 22.87 -24.17 -1.11
CA SER A 40 24.06 -23.34 -1.26
C SER A 40 24.32 -22.99 -2.73
N ALA A 41 25.17 -21.98 -2.96
CA ALA A 41 25.60 -21.59 -4.30
C ALA A 41 26.38 -22.73 -5.03
N LYS A 42 26.90 -23.71 -4.28
CA LYS A 42 27.59 -24.88 -4.84
C LYS A 42 26.60 -25.85 -5.51
N ASP A 43 25.34 -25.90 -5.02
CA ASP A 43 24.34 -26.83 -5.54
C ASP A 43 23.77 -26.35 -6.88
N ASP A 44 23.41 -25.04 -6.95
CA ASP A 44 22.93 -24.37 -8.16
C ASP A 44 23.07 -22.86 -7.97
N ALA A 45 24.15 -22.28 -8.49
CA ALA A 45 24.37 -20.82 -8.38
C ALA A 45 23.37 -19.99 -9.15
N ALA A 46 22.92 -20.48 -10.32
CA ALA A 46 21.94 -19.76 -11.15
C ALA A 46 20.54 -19.83 -10.55
N GLY A 47 20.10 -21.00 -10.13
CA GLY A 47 18.82 -21.22 -9.47
C GLY A 47 18.72 -20.44 -8.16
N LEU A 48 19.78 -20.41 -7.35
CA LEU A 48 19.81 -19.62 -6.11
C LEU A 48 19.68 -18.13 -6.40
N ALA A 49 20.42 -17.59 -7.37
CA ALA A 49 20.35 -16.18 -7.72
C ALA A 49 18.95 -15.76 -8.24
N ILE A 50 18.26 -16.62 -8.98
CA ILE A 50 16.89 -16.40 -9.43
C ILE A 50 15.93 -16.46 -8.24
N ALA A 51 16.06 -17.46 -7.37
CA ALA A 51 15.21 -17.63 -6.21
C ALA A 51 15.34 -16.49 -5.21
N GLU A 52 16.55 -15.96 -5.00
CA GLU A 52 16.77 -14.79 -4.15
C GLU A 52 16.14 -13.51 -4.72
N ARG A 53 16.20 -13.28 -6.04
CA ARG A 53 15.48 -12.18 -6.67
C ARG A 53 13.97 -12.32 -6.52
N MET A 54 13.43 -13.52 -6.72
CA MET A 54 12.00 -13.78 -6.51
C MET A 54 11.60 -13.54 -5.05
N ASN A 55 12.42 -13.98 -4.10
CA ASN A 55 12.21 -13.75 -2.68
C ASN A 55 12.20 -12.26 -2.32
N ALA A 56 13.12 -11.48 -2.88
CA ALA A 56 13.15 -10.03 -2.70
C ALA A 56 11.90 -9.37 -3.28
N GLN A 57 11.44 -9.81 -4.45
CA GLN A 57 10.20 -9.31 -5.07
C GLN A 57 8.96 -9.69 -4.23
N VAL A 58 8.85 -10.92 -3.74
CA VAL A 58 7.76 -11.35 -2.86
C VAL A 58 7.72 -10.52 -1.58
N LYS A 59 8.88 -10.29 -0.95
CA LYS A 59 8.98 -9.40 0.22
C LYS A 59 8.57 -7.97 -0.11
N GLY A 60 9.00 -7.44 -1.25
CA GLY A 60 8.61 -6.11 -1.73
C GLY A 60 7.10 -6.00 -1.97
N MET A 61 6.48 -6.98 -2.64
CA MET A 61 5.04 -7.02 -2.88
C MET A 61 4.24 -7.14 -1.57
N ASN A 62 4.71 -7.89 -0.58
CA ASN A 62 4.08 -7.95 0.74
C ASN A 62 4.10 -6.58 1.47
N VAL A 63 5.17 -5.80 1.31
CA VAL A 63 5.21 -4.41 1.79
C VAL A 63 4.24 -3.54 1.00
N ALA A 64 4.20 -3.70 -0.32
CA ALA A 64 3.29 -2.96 -1.20
C ALA A 64 1.81 -3.18 -0.84
N VAL A 65 1.42 -4.41 -0.48
CA VAL A 65 0.07 -4.72 0.03
C VAL A 65 -0.22 -3.94 1.32
N ARG A 66 0.74 -3.85 2.25
CA ARG A 66 0.55 -3.02 3.46
C ARG A 66 0.40 -1.55 3.14
N ASN A 67 1.27 -1.01 2.27
CA ASN A 67 1.20 0.39 1.85
C ASN A 67 -0.12 0.71 1.14
N ALA A 68 -0.67 -0.22 0.37
CA ALA A 68 -1.97 -0.07 -0.27
C ALA A 68 -3.10 -0.01 0.76
N ASN A 69 -3.06 -0.84 1.81
CA ASN A 69 -4.02 -0.78 2.92
C ASN A 69 -3.90 0.53 3.71
N ASP A 70 -2.69 1.05 3.89
CA ASP A 70 -2.47 2.37 4.50
C ASP A 70 -3.10 3.48 3.64
N GLY A 71 -2.98 3.36 2.30
CA GLY A 71 -3.63 4.25 1.35
C GLY A 71 -5.16 4.20 1.43
N ILE A 72 -5.75 3.01 1.57
CA ILE A 72 -7.19 2.83 1.79
C ILE A 72 -7.61 3.49 3.10
N SER A 73 -6.88 3.28 4.19
CA SER A 73 -7.17 3.84 5.50
C SER A 73 -7.13 5.38 5.50
N LEU A 74 -6.16 5.95 4.79
CA LEU A 74 -6.07 7.40 4.58
C LEU A 74 -7.29 7.91 3.78
N ALA A 75 -7.63 7.23 2.68
CA ALA A 75 -8.76 7.62 1.83
C ALA A 75 -10.10 7.54 2.59
N GLN A 76 -10.30 6.53 3.42
CA GLN A 76 -11.49 6.38 4.28
C GLN A 76 -11.55 7.49 5.34
N THR A 77 -10.42 7.85 5.96
CA THR A 77 -10.35 8.96 6.91
C THR A 77 -10.72 10.28 6.25
N ALA A 78 -10.18 10.54 5.06
CA ALA A 78 -10.47 11.71 4.27
C ALA A 78 -11.96 11.76 3.85
N GLU A 79 -12.50 10.65 3.36
CA GLU A 79 -13.90 10.52 2.95
C GLU A 79 -14.86 10.77 4.12
N GLY A 80 -14.57 10.18 5.29
CA GLY A 80 -15.37 10.39 6.50
C GLY A 80 -15.45 11.86 6.92
N ALA A 81 -14.32 12.58 6.87
CA ALA A 81 -14.28 14.00 7.17
C ALA A 81 -15.00 14.84 6.10
N LEU A 82 -14.81 14.52 4.81
CA LEU A 82 -15.55 15.17 3.71
C LEU A 82 -17.06 14.94 3.79
N GLY A 83 -17.47 13.74 4.26
CA GLY A 83 -18.89 13.48 4.53
C GLY A 83 -19.47 14.45 5.56
N LYS A 84 -18.77 14.69 6.69
CA LYS A 84 -19.21 15.65 7.72
C LYS A 84 -19.21 17.08 7.21
N ILE A 85 -18.23 17.47 6.41
CA ILE A 85 -18.24 18.79 5.75
C ILE A 85 -19.45 18.91 4.83
N GLY A 86 -19.79 17.87 4.06
CA GLY A 86 -20.97 17.84 3.22
C GLY A 86 -22.28 18.00 3.99
N ASP A 87 -22.42 17.28 5.12
CA ASP A 87 -23.59 17.39 6.01
C ASP A 87 -23.76 18.84 6.55
N ASN A 88 -22.65 19.44 6.99
CA ASN A 88 -22.63 20.82 7.48
C ASN A 88 -22.97 21.82 6.36
N LEU A 89 -22.45 21.64 5.15
CA LEU A 89 -22.78 22.49 4.01
C LEU A 89 -24.24 22.39 3.61
N GLN A 90 -24.85 21.20 3.64
CA GLN A 90 -26.27 21.01 3.39
C GLN A 90 -27.13 21.77 4.44
N ARG A 91 -26.75 21.67 5.72
CA ARG A 91 -27.42 22.41 6.79
C ARG A 91 -27.27 23.92 6.61
N MET A 92 -26.11 24.40 6.24
CA MET A 92 -25.88 25.81 5.92
C MET A 92 -26.77 26.28 4.75
N ARG A 93 -26.94 25.42 3.72
CA ARG A 93 -27.82 25.71 2.60
C ARG A 93 -29.29 25.84 3.03
N GLU A 94 -29.76 24.93 3.90
CA GLU A 94 -31.12 25.04 4.47
C GLU A 94 -31.33 26.36 5.20
N LEU A 95 -30.38 26.76 6.04
CA LEU A 95 -30.45 28.05 6.79
C LEU A 95 -30.44 29.24 5.84
N ALA A 96 -29.65 29.21 4.76
CA ALA A 96 -29.61 30.25 3.76
C ALA A 96 -30.97 30.39 3.02
N VAL A 97 -31.54 29.26 2.59
CA VAL A 97 -32.88 29.26 1.96
C VAL A 97 -33.95 29.75 2.94
N GLN A 98 -33.89 29.33 4.21
CA GLN A 98 -34.80 29.79 5.24
C GLN A 98 -34.67 31.31 5.48
N SER A 99 -33.46 31.83 5.56
CA SER A 99 -33.17 33.26 5.75
C SER A 99 -33.74 34.13 4.62
N ARG A 100 -33.80 33.58 3.39
CA ARG A 100 -34.37 34.29 2.21
C ARG A 100 -35.84 34.55 2.30
N ASN A 101 -36.59 33.85 3.17
CA ASN A 101 -38.01 34.03 3.27
C ASN A 101 -38.35 35.43 3.78
N ALA A 102 -39.25 36.15 3.07
CA ALA A 102 -39.65 37.50 3.37
C ALA A 102 -40.40 37.63 4.71
N THR A 103 -40.93 36.53 5.26
CA THR A 103 -41.63 36.53 6.55
C THR A 103 -40.69 36.63 7.75
N ASN A 104 -39.39 36.40 7.57
CA ASN A 104 -38.41 36.50 8.65
C ASN A 104 -38.06 37.95 8.95
N SER A 105 -38.13 38.32 10.24
CA SER A 105 -37.63 39.59 10.73
C SER A 105 -36.08 39.64 10.67
N ALA A 106 -35.53 40.85 10.84
CA ALA A 106 -34.07 41.00 10.95
C ALA A 106 -33.50 40.20 12.14
N GLY A 107 -34.21 40.16 13.27
CA GLY A 107 -33.81 39.41 14.46
C GLY A 107 -33.82 37.88 14.23
N ASP A 108 -34.79 37.37 13.46
CA ASP A 108 -34.84 35.95 13.09
C ASP A 108 -33.63 35.56 12.21
N ARG A 109 -33.31 36.40 11.25
CA ARG A 109 -32.14 36.23 10.39
C ARG A 109 -30.82 36.29 11.18
N ASP A 110 -30.71 37.14 12.17
CA ASP A 110 -29.55 37.21 13.06
C ASP A 110 -29.39 35.91 13.89
N ASN A 111 -30.49 35.29 14.28
CA ASN A 111 -30.44 33.98 14.96
C ASN A 111 -30.03 32.89 14.00
N LEU A 112 -30.53 32.83 12.76
CA LEU A 112 -30.08 31.91 11.73
C LEU A 112 -28.58 32.10 11.39
N GLN A 113 -28.11 33.37 11.38
CA GLN A 113 -26.70 33.69 11.16
C GLN A 113 -25.79 33.17 12.28
N LYS A 114 -26.25 33.09 13.52
CA LYS A 114 -25.46 32.49 14.61
C LYS A 114 -25.20 30.99 14.35
N GLU A 115 -26.27 30.23 14.02
CA GLU A 115 -26.14 28.81 13.69
C GLU A 115 -25.24 28.62 12.45
N PHE A 116 -25.42 29.46 11.44
CA PHE A 116 -24.59 29.43 10.22
C PHE A 116 -23.11 29.64 10.53
N LYS A 117 -22.75 30.57 11.42
CA LYS A 117 -21.36 30.81 11.85
C LYS A 117 -20.75 29.63 12.60
N GLU A 118 -21.52 28.99 13.48
CA GLU A 118 -21.05 27.82 14.20
C GLU A 118 -20.74 26.66 13.22
N LEU A 119 -21.58 26.47 12.19
CA LEU A 119 -21.33 25.48 11.14
C LEU A 119 -20.10 25.83 10.30
N GLN A 120 -19.88 27.12 9.98
CA GLN A 120 -18.64 27.57 9.32
C GLN A 120 -17.41 27.26 10.18
N ALA A 121 -17.46 27.57 11.48
CA ALA A 121 -16.38 27.30 12.40
C ALA A 121 -16.10 25.79 12.51
N GLU A 122 -17.15 24.95 12.49
CA GLU A 122 -17.00 23.50 12.52
C GLU A 122 -16.38 22.94 11.22
N ILE A 123 -16.74 23.50 10.06
CA ILE A 123 -16.08 23.17 8.80
C ILE A 123 -14.59 23.52 8.86
N ASP A 124 -14.25 24.73 9.29
CA ASP A 124 -12.86 25.18 9.43
C ASP A 124 -12.08 24.28 10.40
N ARG A 125 -12.69 23.95 11.55
CA ARG A 125 -12.12 23.01 12.51
C ARG A 125 -11.87 21.63 11.91
N THR A 126 -12.83 21.12 11.13
CA THR A 126 -12.71 19.81 10.47
C THR A 126 -11.62 19.82 9.42
N VAL A 127 -11.52 20.86 8.60
CA VAL A 127 -10.50 21.01 7.58
C VAL A 127 -9.08 21.07 8.21
N LYS A 128 -8.91 21.86 9.26
CA LYS A 128 -7.63 22.03 9.96
C LYS A 128 -7.28 20.84 10.86
N GLY A 129 -8.30 20.19 11.42
CA GLY A 129 -8.13 19.11 12.40
C GLY A 129 -8.00 17.71 11.81
N THR A 130 -8.34 17.50 10.54
CA THR A 130 -8.28 16.18 9.94
C THR A 130 -6.84 15.84 9.56
N LYS A 131 -6.28 14.86 10.29
CA LYS A 131 -4.90 14.39 10.12
C LYS A 131 -4.87 12.88 9.98
N PHE A 132 -3.91 12.40 9.21
CA PHE A 132 -3.54 10.99 9.15
C PHE A 132 -2.05 10.85 9.46
N ASN A 133 -1.71 10.06 10.46
CA ASN A 133 -0.32 9.91 10.93
C ASN A 133 0.40 11.27 11.14
N ASN A 134 -0.28 12.22 11.79
CA ASN A 134 0.18 13.59 12.04
C ASN A 134 0.41 14.48 10.80
N GLN A 135 -0.01 14.02 9.62
CA GLN A 135 -0.01 14.81 8.39
C GLN A 135 -1.40 15.40 8.16
N ASP A 136 -1.46 16.69 7.86
CA ASP A 136 -2.70 17.35 7.51
C ASP A 136 -3.20 16.85 6.15
N LEU A 137 -4.50 16.53 6.07
CA LEU A 137 -5.09 16.05 4.81
C LEU A 137 -5.70 17.17 3.97
N PHE A 138 -6.18 18.24 4.61
CA PHE A 138 -6.96 19.29 3.95
C PHE A 138 -6.42 20.71 4.19
N ALA A 139 -5.57 20.91 5.17
CA ALA A 139 -5.03 22.22 5.52
C ALA A 139 -4.07 22.75 4.43
N SER A 140 -3.76 24.03 4.48
CA SER A 140 -2.90 24.73 3.51
C SER A 140 -1.48 24.17 3.37
N GLY A 141 -1.04 23.33 4.30
CA GLY A 141 0.24 22.61 4.25
C GLY A 141 0.14 21.16 3.76
N ALA A 142 -1.08 20.71 3.42
CA ALA A 142 -1.28 19.34 2.96
C ALA A 142 -0.61 19.10 1.61
N ALA A 143 -0.13 17.87 1.39
CA ALA A 143 0.46 17.50 0.12
C ALA A 143 -0.59 17.53 -0.99
N THR A 144 -0.27 18.19 -2.10
CA THR A 144 -1.14 18.23 -3.29
C THR A 144 -1.27 16.86 -3.96
N THR A 145 -0.31 15.99 -3.73
CA THR A 145 -0.29 14.60 -4.24
C THR A 145 0.32 13.71 -3.18
N LEU A 146 -0.37 12.64 -2.84
CA LEU A 146 0.08 11.59 -1.92
C LEU A 146 0.44 10.36 -2.74
N SER A 147 1.72 10.00 -2.74
CA SER A 147 2.25 8.89 -3.53
C SER A 147 2.43 7.65 -2.67
N PHE A 148 1.77 6.56 -3.04
CA PHE A 148 1.86 5.26 -2.37
C PHE A 148 2.63 4.26 -3.22
N GLN A 149 3.66 3.65 -2.65
CA GLN A 149 4.42 2.60 -3.30
C GLN A 149 3.66 1.27 -3.21
N VAL A 150 3.11 0.82 -4.34
CA VAL A 150 2.27 -0.38 -4.47
C VAL A 150 2.90 -1.45 -5.37
N GLY A 151 4.18 -1.35 -5.63
CA GLY A 151 4.96 -2.33 -6.36
C GLY A 151 6.32 -2.58 -5.73
N ALA A 152 6.98 -3.69 -6.10
CA ALA A 152 8.28 -4.08 -5.59
C ALA A 152 9.45 -3.36 -6.29
N GLY A 153 9.18 -2.62 -7.36
CA GLY A 153 10.18 -1.93 -8.18
C GLY A 153 10.22 -0.42 -7.96
N THR A 154 10.90 0.29 -8.86
CA THR A 154 11.07 1.74 -8.85
C THR A 154 10.37 2.44 -10.02
N ASN A 155 9.62 1.70 -10.82
CA ASN A 155 8.91 2.22 -11.98
C ASN A 155 7.75 3.13 -11.56
N SER A 156 7.33 4.00 -12.44
CA SER A 156 6.14 4.86 -12.22
C SER A 156 4.85 4.05 -12.05
N THR A 157 4.79 2.85 -12.65
CA THR A 157 3.67 1.90 -12.50
C THR A 157 3.58 1.28 -11.11
N ASP A 158 4.68 1.32 -10.33
CA ASP A 158 4.74 0.79 -8.97
C ASP A 158 4.20 1.77 -7.93
N ARG A 159 3.65 2.92 -8.37
CA ARG A 159 3.09 3.96 -7.51
C ARG A 159 1.65 4.25 -7.87
N ILE A 160 0.86 4.54 -6.86
CA ILE A 160 -0.45 5.15 -7.00
C ILE A 160 -0.40 6.52 -6.34
N ASP A 161 -0.72 7.52 -7.14
CA ASP A 161 -0.82 8.89 -6.69
C ASP A 161 -2.29 9.21 -6.42
N ILE A 162 -2.58 9.65 -5.21
CA ILE A 162 -3.89 10.20 -4.83
C ILE A 162 -3.76 11.71 -4.89
N ALA A 163 -4.65 12.37 -5.63
CA ALA A 163 -4.74 13.81 -5.61
C ALA A 163 -5.16 14.27 -4.20
N GLY A 164 -4.31 15.01 -3.52
CA GLY A 164 -4.62 15.59 -2.24
C GLY A 164 -5.81 16.55 -2.33
N ALA A 165 -6.56 16.67 -1.26
CA ALA A 165 -7.68 17.59 -1.18
C ALA A 165 -7.29 18.81 -0.33
N VAL A 166 -6.44 19.69 -0.84
CA VAL A 166 -6.16 20.94 -0.16
C VAL A 166 -7.40 21.80 -0.22
N LEU A 167 -8.10 21.93 0.91
CA LEU A 167 -9.35 22.69 1.07
C LEU A 167 -9.14 24.00 1.82
N GLY A 168 -8.02 24.13 2.51
CA GLY A 168 -7.62 25.33 3.25
C GLY A 168 -6.41 25.99 2.59
N GLY A 169 -6.61 26.97 1.74
CA GLY A 169 -5.54 27.77 1.13
C GLY A 169 -5.29 29.02 1.94
N GLY A 170 -4.08 29.16 2.49
CA GLY A 170 -3.67 30.43 3.07
C GLY A 170 -3.37 31.42 1.96
N SER A 171 -4.16 32.40 1.82
CA SER A 171 -3.86 33.79 1.41
C SER A 171 -5.17 34.45 1.03
N SER A 172 -5.48 35.52 1.72
CA SER A 172 -6.64 36.38 1.57
C SER A 172 -7.07 36.62 0.11
N VAL A 173 -7.87 35.69 -0.43
CA VAL A 173 -8.61 35.97 -1.65
C VAL A 173 -9.82 36.79 -1.18
N SER A 174 -9.86 38.04 -1.53
CA SER A 174 -11.01 38.90 -1.28
C SER A 174 -12.24 38.19 -1.84
N ALA A 175 -13.24 37.90 -0.97
CA ALA A 175 -14.45 37.15 -1.33
C ALA A 175 -15.16 37.70 -2.59
N ALA A 176 -15.04 38.99 -2.89
CA ALA A 176 -15.55 39.61 -4.12
C ALA A 176 -14.81 39.15 -5.39
N SER A 177 -13.55 38.69 -5.28
CA SER A 177 -12.73 38.23 -6.46
C SER A 177 -12.91 36.74 -6.75
N ALA A 178 -13.26 35.91 -5.73
CA ALA A 178 -13.48 34.48 -5.89
C ALA A 178 -14.78 34.17 -6.67
N ILE A 179 -15.78 35.02 -6.59
CA ILE A 179 -17.05 34.84 -7.30
C ILE A 179 -16.96 35.22 -8.77
N ALA A 180 -15.99 36.09 -9.14
CA ALA A 180 -15.84 36.62 -10.51
C ALA A 180 -14.75 35.91 -11.35
N SER A 181 -13.90 35.08 -10.75
CA SER A 181 -12.77 34.45 -11.45
C SER A 181 -13.11 33.05 -11.95
N THR A 182 -13.19 32.88 -13.26
CA THR A 182 -13.17 31.60 -13.98
C THR A 182 -11.78 30.94 -13.94
N SER A 183 -10.94 31.31 -12.99
CA SER A 183 -9.58 30.80 -12.87
C SER A 183 -9.55 29.44 -12.18
N THR A 184 -8.85 28.49 -12.74
CA THR A 184 -8.60 27.12 -12.28
C THR A 184 -7.95 27.00 -10.88
N THR A 185 -7.60 28.11 -10.25
CA THR A 185 -7.12 28.21 -8.85
C THR A 185 -8.24 28.26 -7.82
N ALA A 186 -9.51 28.40 -8.22
CA ALA A 186 -10.65 28.41 -7.30
C ALA A 186 -10.99 27.05 -6.68
N GLU A 187 -10.38 25.95 -7.17
CA GLU A 187 -10.56 24.61 -6.59
C GLU A 187 -9.88 24.39 -5.24
N GLN A 188 -9.06 25.35 -4.79
CA GLN A 188 -8.21 25.15 -3.63
C GLN A 188 -8.70 25.81 -2.35
N ASP A 189 -9.81 26.52 -2.36
CA ASP A 189 -10.19 27.35 -1.22
C ASP A 189 -11.66 27.22 -0.82
N LEU A 190 -12.04 26.01 -0.38
CA LEU A 190 -13.36 25.77 0.20
C LEU A 190 -13.56 26.62 1.46
N VAL A 191 -12.50 26.76 2.27
CA VAL A 191 -12.53 27.55 3.50
C VAL A 191 -12.67 29.03 3.17
N ALA A 192 -11.92 29.56 2.20
CA ALA A 192 -12.09 30.95 1.80
C ALA A 192 -13.44 31.21 1.12
N THR A 193 -13.99 30.24 0.38
CA THR A 193 -15.30 30.38 -0.26
C THR A 193 -16.43 30.33 0.74
N VAL A 194 -16.37 29.49 1.76
CA VAL A 194 -17.47 29.24 2.70
C VAL A 194 -17.27 29.97 4.03
N THR A 195 -16.02 30.01 4.53
CA THR A 195 -15.74 30.70 5.81
C THR A 195 -15.17 32.10 5.61
N GLY A 196 -14.74 32.42 4.38
CA GLY A 196 -14.30 33.73 3.91
C GLY A 196 -13.45 34.46 4.89
N GLY A 197 -12.20 34.06 5.16
CA GLY A 197 -11.29 34.78 6.06
C GLY A 197 -12.00 35.76 7.01
N TRP A 198 -12.77 35.26 7.95
CA TRP A 198 -13.62 36.07 8.82
C TRP A 198 -12.75 37.03 9.64
N ASP A 199 -12.64 38.27 9.17
CA ASP A 199 -12.09 39.38 9.96
C ASP A 199 -13.19 40.19 10.67
N GLY A 200 -14.40 39.68 10.69
CA GLY A 200 -15.58 40.37 11.24
C GLY A 200 -16.38 41.17 10.22
N THR A 201 -15.89 41.39 9.00
CA THR A 201 -16.50 42.26 8.00
C THR A 201 -16.68 41.65 6.62
N LYS A 202 -15.99 40.53 6.30
CA LYS A 202 -16.02 39.91 4.98
C LYS A 202 -16.17 38.40 5.13
N GLY A 203 -17.30 37.87 4.71
CA GLY A 203 -17.62 36.45 4.68
C GLY A 203 -19.04 36.26 4.15
N ILE A 204 -19.39 35.03 3.77
CA ILE A 204 -20.75 34.71 3.39
C ILE A 204 -21.64 34.91 4.63
N ALA A 205 -22.60 35.81 4.54
CA ALA A 205 -23.55 36.10 5.59
C ALA A 205 -24.99 35.95 5.07
N ILE A 206 -25.84 35.35 5.88
CA ILE A 206 -27.28 35.19 5.63
C ILE A 206 -28.13 36.00 6.61
N GLY A 207 -27.48 36.63 7.59
CA GLY A 207 -28.11 37.43 8.64
C GLY A 207 -27.94 38.93 8.42
N GLY A 208 -28.62 39.70 9.27
CA GLY A 208 -28.59 41.14 9.27
C GLY A 208 -29.73 41.80 8.49
N ASN A 209 -29.73 43.09 8.52
CA ASN A 209 -30.70 43.89 7.80
C ASN A 209 -30.38 43.86 6.31
N ILE A 210 -31.08 43.02 5.54
CA ILE A 210 -30.99 43.00 4.07
C ILE A 210 -31.40 44.36 3.47
N ASN A 211 -31.92 45.24 4.27
CA ASN A 211 -32.31 46.62 3.95
C ASN A 211 -31.30 47.67 4.44
N GLY A 212 -30.15 47.27 5.00
CA GLY A 212 -29.23 48.14 5.73
C GLY A 212 -28.05 48.70 4.95
N SER A 213 -28.18 48.95 3.68
CA SER A 213 -27.40 50.01 3.03
C SER A 213 -28.36 51.09 2.60
N ALA A 214 -28.07 52.32 2.89
CA ALA A 214 -28.90 53.50 2.62
C ALA A 214 -29.16 53.78 1.12
N SER A 215 -29.19 52.77 0.29
CA SER A 215 -29.60 52.84 -1.11
C SER A 215 -29.87 51.43 -1.68
N GLY A 216 -31.13 51.02 -1.66
CA GLY A 216 -31.65 50.01 -2.58
C GLY A 216 -31.88 48.60 -2.03
N THR A 217 -33.10 48.21 -2.09
CA THR A 217 -33.81 46.97 -1.72
C THR A 217 -33.25 45.67 -2.38
N ALA A 218 -32.26 45.74 -3.21
CA ALA A 218 -31.75 44.59 -3.99
C ALA A 218 -30.44 43.97 -3.43
N ALA A 219 -29.69 44.71 -2.62
CA ALA A 219 -28.36 44.26 -2.17
C ALA A 219 -28.38 43.08 -1.18
N GLY A 220 -29.44 43.00 -0.36
CA GLY A 220 -29.53 41.98 0.68
C GLY A 220 -29.96 40.59 0.18
N VAL A 221 -30.83 40.57 -0.85
CA VAL A 221 -31.26 39.29 -1.48
C VAL A 221 -30.14 38.71 -2.30
N SER A 222 -29.33 39.53 -2.99
CA SER A 222 -28.16 39.07 -3.76
C SER A 222 -27.11 38.41 -2.85
N GLN A 223 -26.90 38.90 -1.63
CA GLN A 223 -25.93 38.28 -0.70
C GLN A 223 -26.34 36.87 -0.28
N VAL A 224 -27.61 36.60 -0.05
CA VAL A 224 -28.12 35.27 0.27
C VAL A 224 -28.03 34.35 -0.96
N ASP A 225 -28.33 34.87 -2.15
CA ASP A 225 -28.18 34.12 -3.40
C ASP A 225 -26.71 33.79 -3.67
N ASP A 226 -25.79 34.70 -3.42
CA ASP A 226 -24.33 34.45 -3.52
C ASP A 226 -23.89 33.43 -2.49
N ALA A 227 -24.44 33.43 -1.26
CA ALA A 227 -24.17 32.44 -0.25
C ALA A 227 -24.63 31.03 -0.70
N ILE A 228 -25.85 30.92 -1.25
CA ILE A 228 -26.37 29.65 -1.76
C ILE A 228 -25.46 29.12 -2.91
N ASN A 229 -25.15 30.00 -3.87
CA ASN A 229 -24.28 29.62 -4.99
C ASN A 229 -22.88 29.20 -4.53
N ALA A 230 -22.31 29.83 -3.52
CA ALA A 230 -21.04 29.48 -2.95
C ALA A 230 -21.10 28.11 -2.25
N ILE A 231 -22.17 27.85 -1.50
CA ILE A 231 -22.40 26.55 -0.84
C ILE A 231 -22.57 25.44 -1.89
N ASP A 232 -23.32 25.67 -2.96
CA ASP A 232 -23.56 24.71 -4.02
C ASP A 232 -22.20 24.35 -4.71
N LYS A 233 -21.36 25.34 -5.03
CA LYS A 233 -19.98 25.09 -5.53
C LYS A 233 -19.11 24.32 -4.53
N ALA A 234 -19.23 24.63 -3.24
CA ALA A 234 -18.52 23.92 -2.19
C ALA A 234 -18.96 22.44 -2.09
N LEU A 235 -20.27 22.18 -2.22
CA LEU A 235 -20.83 20.83 -2.25
C LEU A 235 -20.31 20.04 -3.48
N ASP A 236 -20.27 20.68 -4.64
CA ASP A 236 -19.73 20.06 -5.85
C ASP A 236 -18.24 19.70 -5.67
N LEU A 237 -17.45 20.60 -5.09
CA LEU A 237 -16.05 20.34 -4.79
C LEU A 237 -15.88 19.16 -3.83
N VAL A 238 -16.63 19.15 -2.72
CA VAL A 238 -16.59 18.04 -1.74
C VAL A 238 -16.99 16.73 -2.41
N ASN A 239 -18.04 16.70 -3.21
CA ASN A 239 -18.49 15.50 -3.92
C ASN A 239 -17.44 15.02 -4.93
N ASN A 240 -16.80 15.91 -5.68
CA ASN A 240 -15.70 15.57 -6.59
C ASN A 240 -14.51 14.97 -5.84
N LYS A 241 -14.13 15.55 -4.69
CA LYS A 241 -13.04 15.00 -3.88
C LYS A 241 -13.41 13.64 -3.27
N ARG A 242 -14.64 13.45 -2.81
CA ARG A 242 -15.12 12.14 -2.35
C ARG A 242 -15.10 11.10 -3.47
N ALA A 243 -15.54 11.45 -4.67
CA ALA A 243 -15.49 10.57 -5.83
C ALA A 243 -14.04 10.13 -6.16
N ASN A 244 -13.08 11.06 -6.07
CA ASN A 244 -11.67 10.75 -6.29
C ASN A 244 -11.10 9.80 -5.21
N PHE A 245 -11.46 9.98 -3.94
CA PHE A 245 -11.04 9.06 -2.89
C PHE A 245 -11.70 7.69 -3.04
N GLY A 246 -12.99 7.62 -3.37
CA GLY A 246 -13.68 6.36 -3.66
C GLY A 246 -13.08 5.61 -4.85
N ALA A 247 -12.78 6.32 -5.94
CA ALA A 247 -12.08 5.73 -7.09
C ALA A 247 -10.67 5.20 -6.71
N SER A 248 -9.97 5.92 -5.85
CA SER A 248 -8.66 5.51 -5.35
C SER A 248 -8.74 4.25 -4.47
N GLN A 249 -9.76 4.14 -3.62
CA GLN A 249 -10.01 2.94 -2.82
C GLN A 249 -10.21 1.71 -3.71
N ASN A 250 -11.12 1.78 -4.69
CA ASN A 250 -11.36 0.70 -5.65
C ASN A 250 -10.06 0.31 -6.40
N ARG A 251 -9.25 1.30 -6.76
CA ARG A 251 -7.97 1.07 -7.42
C ARG A 251 -6.97 0.34 -6.53
N PHE A 252 -6.89 0.70 -5.25
CA PHE A 252 -6.05 -0.01 -4.29
C PHE A 252 -6.51 -1.44 -4.07
N GLU A 253 -7.81 -1.70 -3.94
CA GLU A 253 -8.36 -3.05 -3.79
C GLU A 253 -8.01 -3.93 -5.00
N ALA A 254 -8.16 -3.39 -6.21
CA ALA A 254 -7.77 -4.10 -7.44
C ALA A 254 -6.26 -4.43 -7.47
N VAL A 255 -5.42 -3.48 -7.02
CA VAL A 255 -3.96 -3.69 -6.94
C VAL A 255 -3.61 -4.71 -5.88
N ILE A 256 -4.24 -4.68 -4.70
CA ILE A 256 -4.03 -5.69 -3.64
C ILE A 256 -4.34 -7.09 -4.17
N SER A 257 -5.48 -7.29 -4.84
CA SER A 257 -5.86 -8.57 -5.44
C SER A 257 -4.83 -9.06 -6.46
N ASN A 258 -4.35 -8.16 -7.32
CA ASN A 258 -3.32 -8.47 -8.31
C ASN A 258 -1.98 -8.84 -7.64
N LEU A 259 -1.57 -8.07 -6.62
CA LEU A 259 -0.33 -8.34 -5.87
C LEU A 259 -0.39 -9.69 -5.17
N GLN A 260 -1.52 -10.05 -4.56
CA GLN A 260 -1.70 -11.36 -3.91
C GLN A 260 -1.54 -12.51 -4.90
N THR A 261 -2.15 -12.41 -6.07
CA THR A 261 -1.99 -13.40 -7.15
C THR A 261 -0.54 -13.50 -7.62
N ASN A 262 0.14 -12.35 -7.78
CA ASN A 262 1.55 -12.32 -8.17
C ASN A 262 2.47 -12.92 -7.09
N ILE A 263 2.21 -12.65 -5.81
CA ILE A 263 2.93 -13.23 -4.68
C ILE A 263 2.82 -14.76 -4.70
N GLU A 264 1.60 -15.28 -4.88
CA GLU A 264 1.35 -16.73 -4.95
C GLU A 264 2.10 -17.38 -6.13
N ASN A 265 1.96 -16.82 -7.33
CA ASN A 265 2.63 -17.31 -8.51
C ASN A 265 4.17 -17.28 -8.37
N GLN A 266 4.70 -16.23 -7.79
CA GLN A 266 6.14 -16.07 -7.62
C GLN A 266 6.68 -16.96 -6.50
N ALA A 267 5.93 -17.15 -5.42
CA ALA A 267 6.27 -18.12 -4.38
C ALA A 267 6.24 -19.55 -4.92
N ALA A 268 5.23 -19.91 -5.72
CA ALA A 268 5.15 -21.22 -6.37
C ALA A 268 6.30 -21.43 -7.37
N ALA A 269 6.65 -20.42 -8.15
CA ALA A 269 7.81 -20.50 -9.07
C ALA A 269 9.12 -20.65 -8.32
N ARG A 270 9.31 -19.91 -7.23
CA ARG A 270 10.46 -20.04 -6.34
C ARG A 270 10.53 -21.46 -5.74
N GLY A 271 9.40 -22.00 -5.24
CA GLY A 271 9.33 -23.34 -4.68
C GLY A 271 9.79 -24.41 -5.67
N ARG A 272 9.38 -24.34 -6.94
CA ARG A 272 9.84 -25.26 -7.99
C ARG A 272 11.36 -25.23 -8.21
N ILE A 273 12.01 -24.11 -7.94
CA ILE A 273 13.48 -23.97 -8.09
C ILE A 273 14.20 -24.50 -6.85
N VAL A 274 13.73 -24.16 -5.67
CA VAL A 274 14.48 -24.32 -4.42
C VAL A 274 14.02 -25.50 -3.58
N ASP A 275 12.75 -25.88 -3.62
CA ASP A 275 12.18 -26.92 -2.74
C ASP A 275 12.58 -28.32 -3.20
N ALA A 276 12.80 -29.22 -2.24
CA ALA A 276 13.08 -30.62 -2.50
C ALA A 276 11.81 -31.45 -2.61
N ASP A 277 11.77 -32.37 -3.56
CA ASP A 277 10.78 -33.43 -3.57
C ASP A 277 11.14 -34.48 -2.50
N PHE A 278 10.34 -34.48 -1.46
CA PHE A 278 10.54 -35.32 -0.28
C PHE A 278 10.54 -36.82 -0.62
N ALA A 279 9.70 -37.26 -1.57
CA ALA A 279 9.63 -38.66 -1.97
C ALA A 279 10.89 -39.10 -2.70
N THR A 280 11.36 -38.27 -3.61
CA THR A 280 12.62 -38.53 -4.34
C THR A 280 13.82 -38.53 -3.40
N GLU A 281 13.90 -37.61 -2.44
CA GLU A 281 15.05 -37.47 -1.55
C GLU A 281 15.08 -38.58 -0.48
N THR A 282 13.92 -39.05 0.01
CA THR A 282 13.88 -40.26 0.90
C THR A 282 14.30 -41.54 0.18
N ALA A 283 13.94 -41.68 -1.09
CA ALA A 283 14.41 -42.81 -1.90
C ALA A 283 15.94 -42.75 -2.10
N ASN A 284 16.50 -41.56 -2.36
CA ASN A 284 17.93 -41.35 -2.49
C ASN A 284 18.67 -41.60 -1.17
N LEU A 285 18.10 -41.16 -0.05
CA LEU A 285 18.62 -41.43 1.29
C LEU A 285 18.70 -42.95 1.55
N SER A 286 17.60 -43.68 1.33
CA SER A 286 17.58 -45.15 1.51
C SER A 286 18.56 -45.87 0.61
N ARG A 287 18.65 -45.46 -0.65
CA ARG A 287 19.64 -46.01 -1.60
C ARG A 287 21.08 -45.78 -1.10
N SER A 288 21.38 -44.56 -0.64
CA SER A 288 22.74 -44.22 -0.17
C SER A 288 23.09 -44.97 1.12
N GLN A 289 22.13 -45.22 2.02
CA GLN A 289 22.31 -46.03 3.22
C GLN A 289 22.63 -47.51 2.86
N ILE A 290 21.89 -48.08 1.91
CA ILE A 290 22.14 -49.46 1.44
C ILE A 290 23.52 -49.54 0.77
N LEU A 291 23.89 -48.57 -0.09
CA LEU A 291 25.18 -48.52 -0.73
C LEU A 291 26.33 -48.35 0.27
N GLN A 292 26.12 -47.60 1.34
CA GLN A 292 27.12 -47.49 2.40
C GLN A 292 27.35 -48.81 3.13
N GLN A 293 26.28 -49.54 3.48
CA GLN A 293 26.39 -50.87 4.12
C GLN A 293 27.04 -51.88 3.17
N ALA A 294 26.60 -51.91 1.94
CA ALA A 294 27.22 -52.78 0.92
C ALA A 294 28.70 -52.41 0.66
N GLY A 295 29.01 -51.10 0.59
CA GLY A 295 30.34 -50.58 0.39
C GLY A 295 31.30 -50.98 1.51
N THR A 296 30.90 -50.92 2.77
CA THR A 296 31.73 -51.37 3.90
C THR A 296 32.01 -52.87 3.81
N ALA A 297 31.00 -53.68 3.45
CA ALA A 297 31.20 -55.12 3.26
C ALA A 297 32.16 -55.42 2.08
N MET A 298 32.01 -54.70 0.96
CA MET A 298 32.89 -54.84 -0.20
C MET A 298 34.34 -54.42 0.09
N VAL A 299 34.59 -53.38 0.87
CA VAL A 299 35.92 -52.97 1.31
C VAL A 299 36.54 -54.05 2.20
N ALA A 300 35.77 -54.63 3.13
CA ALA A 300 36.24 -55.75 3.97
C ALA A 300 36.63 -56.96 3.11
N GLN A 301 35.81 -57.32 2.13
CA GLN A 301 36.08 -58.43 1.21
C GLN A 301 37.28 -58.15 0.30
N ALA A 302 37.40 -56.92 -0.23
CA ALA A 302 38.55 -56.52 -1.06
C ALA A 302 39.86 -56.55 -0.31
N ASN A 303 39.87 -56.30 1.00
CA ASN A 303 41.06 -56.36 1.84
C ASN A 303 41.50 -57.79 2.15
N GLN A 304 40.66 -58.84 2.00
CA GLN A 304 40.98 -60.24 2.20
C GLN A 304 41.57 -60.87 0.96
N LEU A 305 41.34 -60.35 -0.26
CA LEU A 305 41.87 -60.91 -1.53
C LEU A 305 43.35 -61.06 -1.54
N PRO A 306 44.24 -60.15 -1.13
CA PRO A 306 45.68 -60.34 -1.11
C PRO A 306 46.15 -61.46 -0.18
N GLN A 307 45.41 -61.66 0.92
CA GLN A 307 45.75 -62.74 1.86
C GLN A 307 45.48 -64.15 1.28
N GLN A 308 44.38 -64.26 0.51
CA GLN A 308 44.09 -65.53 -0.21
C GLN A 308 45.15 -65.84 -1.29
N VAL A 309 45.61 -64.79 -2.01
CA VAL A 309 46.71 -64.99 -3.01
C VAL A 309 47.98 -65.37 -2.30
N LEU A 310 48.32 -64.83 -1.13
CA LEU A 310 49.47 -65.16 -0.35
C LEU A 310 49.44 -66.60 0.17
N SER A 311 48.27 -67.14 0.50
CA SER A 311 48.05 -68.50 0.97
C SER A 311 48.17 -69.53 -0.15
N LEU A 312 47.99 -69.14 -1.41
CA LEU A 312 48.17 -69.97 -2.59
C LEU A 312 49.64 -70.03 -3.05
N LEU A 313 50.52 -69.15 -2.58
CA LEU A 313 51.94 -69.07 -2.85
C LEU A 313 52.81 -69.75 -1.76
N ARG A 314 52.17 -70.24 -0.71
CA ARG A 314 52.74 -71.08 0.32
C ARG A 314 52.42 -72.55 0.01
#